data_2c9eef474ea98a471aee669f841829c9
#
_entry.id   2c9eef474ea98a471aee669f841829c9
#
_cell.length_a   1.000
_cell.length_b   1.000
_cell.length_c   1.000
_cell.angle_alpha   90.00
_cell.angle_beta   90.00
_cell.angle_gamma   90.00
#
_symmetry.space_group_name_H-M   'P 1'
#
loop_
_entity.id
_entity.type
_entity.pdbx_description
1 polymer ?
#
loop_
_entity_poly.entity_id
_entity_poly.type
_entity_poly.pdbx_seq_one_letter_code
_entity_poly.pdbx_strand_id
1 'polypeptide(L)'
;MKDFKLEFQEIDQSYSHMDLQKTLKGNVKQSVGNLVTVLLNPKYSKAKKLYEGQIFYDKFTNEIKIQGKIIGEKGIRPNQIRLWDDSLNNRLGLEIEKHFDLNYNANKMWEAIRFVANQYEVNPPRQYLERLRWNGDEGAIRKLLPTYLGAEDTDLNAWIMEHMILGLIKRVIEPGSKFDEMMVLVGGQGIGKSTFARYLAIEEDWFCTIENIQGKDAVMNLMGKTVVEIEEFVALRNAKSANEAKSFLSKLSDRIRIPYEKFSTDVPRTCILIGTLNERTFLNDHTGERRYLPVECFKDKRTRAIYPDKDYLGNLSEKEYIASIKEDFNQALAYGYKLYKEKNHSWTLPKELLEDLYTEQEKFKYLNPDVEDIRYFLEEYKPKSQAPNITCFKELLMQGYQVKSKSFSEIMDSYFPEWKVIRSSKTKRISPSGVSIPVKLYYERQEVKEEFIEVIDSDLPEEWKRQEQLKIDTGEE
;
A
#
# COMPACT_ATOMS: atom_id res chain seq x y z
N MET A 1 10.32 17.35 6.15
CA MET A 1 10.09 18.60 5.37
C MET A 1 10.76 19.86 5.91
N LYS A 2 11.66 19.81 6.90
CA LYS A 2 12.23 21.04 7.51
C LYS A 2 13.00 21.93 6.53
N ASP A 3 13.54 21.37 5.46
CA ASP A 3 14.37 22.10 4.48
C ASP A 3 13.80 22.05 3.04
N PHE A 4 12.61 21.47 2.87
CA PHE A 4 11.96 21.34 1.57
C PHE A 4 11.07 22.56 1.30
N LYS A 5 11.42 23.33 0.27
CA LYS A 5 10.64 24.49 -0.18
C LYS A 5 9.68 24.05 -1.28
N LEU A 6 8.38 24.19 -1.04
CA LEU A 6 7.36 23.98 -2.07
C LEU A 6 7.46 25.02 -3.17
N GLU A 7 7.21 24.59 -4.40
CA GLU A 7 7.05 25.47 -5.55
C GLU A 7 5.57 25.59 -5.87
N PHE A 8 5.12 26.83 -6.04
CA PHE A 8 3.74 27.16 -6.34
C PHE A 8 3.66 27.70 -7.76
N GLN A 9 2.74 27.14 -8.56
CA GLN A 9 2.41 27.70 -9.87
C GLN A 9 1.33 28.76 -9.68
N GLU A 10 1.52 29.96 -10.22
CA GLU A 10 0.46 30.94 -10.28
C GLU A 10 -0.52 30.58 -11.39
N ILE A 11 -1.80 30.32 -11.02
CA ILE A 11 -2.81 29.84 -11.96
C ILE A 11 -3.73 30.96 -12.46
N ASP A 12 -4.12 31.92 -11.60
CA ASP A 12 -5.00 33.03 -11.97
C ASP A 12 -4.67 34.29 -11.22
N GLN A 13 -4.33 35.35 -11.96
CA GLN A 13 -4.04 36.69 -11.40
C GLN A 13 -5.24 37.64 -11.45
N SER A 14 -6.42 37.21 -11.91
CA SER A 14 -7.59 38.06 -12.07
C SER A 14 -7.95 38.84 -10.80
N TYR A 15 -7.84 38.19 -9.64
CA TYR A 15 -8.13 38.83 -8.35
C TYR A 15 -7.01 39.75 -7.85
N SER A 16 -5.77 39.68 -8.35
CA SER A 16 -4.63 40.43 -7.88
C SER A 16 -4.76 41.95 -8.15
N HIS A 17 -5.66 42.31 -9.06
CA HIS A 17 -5.88 43.72 -9.48
C HIS A 17 -7.30 44.23 -9.17
N MET A 18 -8.19 43.39 -8.63
CA MET A 18 -9.56 43.76 -8.33
C MET A 18 -9.64 44.68 -7.11
N ASP A 19 -10.52 45.70 -7.19
CA ASP A 19 -10.92 46.47 -6.04
C ASP A 19 -12.14 45.87 -5.33
N LEU A 20 -12.31 46.22 -4.04
CA LEU A 20 -13.45 45.77 -3.26
C LEU A 20 -14.77 46.28 -3.85
N GLN A 21 -15.67 45.33 -4.13
CA GLN A 21 -17.00 45.67 -4.59
C GLN A 21 -17.80 46.40 -3.50
N LYS A 22 -18.53 47.45 -3.91
CA LYS A 22 -19.38 48.27 -3.02
C LYS A 22 -20.86 48.08 -3.39
N THR A 23 -21.71 48.29 -2.42
CA THR A 23 -23.17 48.41 -2.62
C THR A 23 -23.49 49.76 -3.30
N LEU A 24 -24.73 49.92 -3.78
CA LEU A 24 -25.21 51.22 -4.33
C LEU A 24 -25.11 52.39 -3.33
N LYS A 25 -25.09 52.09 -2.03
CA LYS A 25 -24.90 53.08 -0.95
C LYS A 25 -23.42 53.35 -0.60
N GLY A 26 -22.47 52.79 -1.34
CA GLY A 26 -21.04 52.99 -1.15
C GLY A 26 -20.37 52.09 -0.09
N ASN A 27 -21.13 51.27 0.66
CA ASN A 27 -20.56 50.38 1.68
C ASN A 27 -19.90 49.14 1.03
N VAL A 28 -18.88 48.58 1.68
CA VAL A 28 -18.23 47.34 1.21
C VAL A 28 -19.23 46.20 1.22
N LYS A 29 -19.34 45.47 0.08
CA LYS A 29 -20.25 44.34 -0.06
C LYS A 29 -19.76 43.14 0.77
N GLN A 30 -20.64 42.60 1.61
CA GLN A 30 -20.35 41.47 2.50
C GLN A 30 -20.39 40.14 1.73
N SER A 31 -19.40 39.90 0.87
CA SER A 31 -19.35 38.76 -0.05
C SER A 31 -18.06 37.95 0.07
N VAL A 32 -18.13 36.65 -0.27
CA VAL A 32 -16.96 35.76 -0.40
C VAL A 32 -15.97 36.36 -1.42
N GLY A 33 -16.47 36.93 -2.54
CA GLY A 33 -15.62 37.58 -3.55
C GLY A 33 -14.75 38.71 -2.98
N ASN A 34 -15.29 39.56 -2.10
CA ASN A 34 -14.48 40.59 -1.44
C ASN A 34 -13.45 40.00 -0.46
N LEU A 35 -13.78 38.90 0.25
CA LEU A 35 -12.78 38.18 1.07
C LEU A 35 -11.66 37.62 0.20
N VAL A 36 -11.99 37.00 -0.93
CA VAL A 36 -11.01 36.48 -1.90
C VAL A 36 -10.12 37.63 -2.42
N THR A 37 -10.74 38.75 -2.78
CA THR A 37 -10.00 39.99 -3.22
C THR A 37 -9.01 40.46 -2.15
N VAL A 38 -9.43 40.52 -0.88
CA VAL A 38 -8.53 40.90 0.23
C VAL A 38 -7.36 39.92 0.35
N LEU A 39 -7.61 38.64 0.19
CA LEU A 39 -6.59 37.60 0.35
C LEU A 39 -5.59 37.57 -0.82
N LEU A 40 -6.05 37.72 -2.05
CA LEU A 40 -5.21 37.57 -3.25
C LEU A 40 -4.59 38.87 -3.74
N ASN A 41 -5.22 40.03 -3.50
CA ASN A 41 -4.68 41.28 -3.95
C ASN A 41 -3.59 41.83 -3.00
N PRO A 42 -2.32 41.95 -3.48
CA PRO A 42 -1.20 42.45 -2.66
C PRO A 42 -1.44 43.81 -2.05
N LYS A 43 -2.25 44.67 -2.68
CA LYS A 43 -2.67 45.99 -2.17
C LYS A 43 -3.33 45.88 -0.79
N TYR A 44 -4.09 44.81 -0.56
CA TYR A 44 -4.80 44.57 0.70
C TYR A 44 -4.04 43.65 1.64
N SER A 45 -3.66 42.46 1.17
CA SER A 45 -3.01 41.45 2.02
C SER A 45 -1.62 41.87 2.51
N LYS A 46 -0.75 42.35 1.63
CA LYS A 46 0.62 42.75 1.99
C LYS A 46 0.65 44.12 2.74
N ALA A 47 -0.15 45.09 2.32
CA ALA A 47 -0.19 46.40 2.98
C ALA A 47 -0.65 46.29 4.44
N LYS A 48 -1.54 45.35 4.75
CA LYS A 48 -2.03 45.12 6.10
C LYS A 48 -1.27 44.00 6.82
N LYS A 49 -0.29 43.36 6.17
CA LYS A 49 0.51 42.26 6.70
C LYS A 49 -0.36 41.10 7.24
N LEU A 50 -1.45 40.81 6.57
CA LEU A 50 -2.42 39.80 6.99
C LEU A 50 -1.78 38.41 7.08
N TYR A 51 -0.95 38.06 6.11
CA TYR A 51 -0.12 36.83 6.13
C TYR A 51 1.14 37.09 5.29
N GLU A 52 2.22 36.41 5.70
CA GLU A 52 3.49 36.39 4.97
C GLU A 52 3.74 35.03 4.31
N GLY A 53 2.80 34.11 4.47
CA GLY A 53 2.89 32.74 3.96
C GLY A 53 2.09 32.54 2.68
N GLN A 54 2.14 31.33 2.19
CA GLN A 54 1.34 30.86 1.05
C GLN A 54 0.25 29.91 1.54
N ILE A 55 -1.01 30.22 1.27
CA ILE A 55 -2.15 29.30 1.48
C ILE A 55 -2.30 28.46 0.23
N PHE A 56 -2.37 27.15 0.39
CA PHE A 56 -2.41 26.21 -0.74
C PHE A 56 -3.23 24.97 -0.43
N TYR A 57 -3.66 24.25 -1.47
CA TYR A 57 -4.29 22.97 -1.38
C TYR A 57 -3.26 21.85 -1.64
N ASP A 58 -3.07 21.00 -0.65
CA ASP A 58 -2.24 19.80 -0.75
C ASP A 58 -3.07 18.67 -1.34
N LYS A 59 -2.88 18.36 -2.63
CA LYS A 59 -3.58 17.27 -3.33
C LYS A 59 -3.26 15.89 -2.78
N PHE A 60 -2.13 15.76 -2.10
CA PHE A 60 -1.70 14.47 -1.58
C PHE A 60 -2.43 14.10 -0.28
N THR A 61 -2.59 15.09 0.62
CA THR A 61 -3.34 14.90 1.88
C THR A 61 -4.80 15.31 1.78
N ASN A 62 -5.22 15.96 0.69
CA ASN A 62 -6.54 16.57 0.52
C ASN A 62 -6.87 17.61 1.61
N GLU A 63 -5.89 18.43 1.97
CA GLU A 63 -5.98 19.40 3.03
C GLU A 63 -5.57 20.79 2.56
N ILE A 64 -6.18 21.82 3.18
CA ILE A 64 -5.71 23.19 3.03
C ILE A 64 -4.59 23.42 4.03
N LYS A 65 -3.47 23.95 3.56
CA LYS A 65 -2.28 24.22 4.35
C LYS A 65 -1.79 25.64 4.13
N ILE A 66 -0.98 26.10 5.07
CA ILE A 66 -0.22 27.35 4.95
C ILE A 66 1.26 27.09 5.16
N GLN A 67 2.09 27.61 4.29
CA GLN A 67 3.52 27.73 4.51
C GLN A 67 3.83 29.12 5.03
N GLY A 68 4.42 29.27 6.24
CA GLY A 68 4.70 30.52 6.89
C GLY A 68 3.66 30.95 7.93
N LYS A 69 3.58 32.25 8.23
CA LYS A 69 2.77 32.79 9.33
C LYS A 69 1.64 33.69 8.85
N ILE A 70 0.63 33.84 9.70
CA ILE A 70 -0.40 34.90 9.61
C ILE A 70 -0.19 35.93 10.68
N ILE A 71 -0.96 37.02 10.59
CA ILE A 71 -0.89 38.17 11.49
C ILE A 71 -0.98 37.76 12.97
N GLY A 72 -0.14 38.37 13.80
CA GLY A 72 -0.10 38.13 15.25
C GLY A 72 0.57 36.83 15.71
N GLU A 73 1.05 35.99 14.80
CA GLU A 73 1.80 34.78 15.18
C GLU A 73 3.27 35.07 15.45
N LYS A 74 3.82 34.38 16.47
CA LYS A 74 5.25 34.45 16.85
C LYS A 74 5.86 33.05 16.75
N GLY A 75 7.16 32.99 16.47
CA GLY A 75 7.92 31.71 16.46
C GLY A 75 7.69 30.82 15.24
N ILE A 76 6.87 31.21 14.29
CA ILE A 76 6.63 30.47 13.05
C ILE A 76 7.73 30.80 12.04
N ARG A 77 8.38 29.76 11.51
CA ARG A 77 9.42 29.91 10.47
C ARG A 77 8.77 30.11 9.09
N PRO A 78 9.43 30.87 8.18
CA PRO A 78 8.87 31.14 6.83
C PRO A 78 8.53 29.88 6.02
N ASN A 79 9.29 28.81 6.20
CA ASN A 79 9.07 27.55 5.48
C ASN A 79 8.28 26.51 6.29
N GLN A 80 7.76 26.86 7.46
CA GLN A 80 6.97 25.95 8.27
C GLN A 80 5.59 25.74 7.64
N ILE A 81 5.28 24.50 7.29
CA ILE A 81 3.98 24.10 6.75
C ILE A 81 3.10 23.64 7.90
N ARG A 82 1.84 24.09 7.89
CA ARG A 82 0.84 23.74 8.92
C ARG A 82 -0.52 23.54 8.25
N LEU A 83 -1.34 22.68 8.85
CA LEU A 83 -2.75 22.56 8.50
C LEU A 83 -3.48 23.89 8.74
N TRP A 84 -4.38 24.26 7.82
CA TRP A 84 -5.31 25.35 8.01
C TRP A 84 -6.47 24.87 8.88
N ASP A 85 -6.62 25.45 10.06
CA ASP A 85 -7.62 25.08 11.07
C ASP A 85 -8.57 26.25 11.41
N ASP A 86 -9.54 25.97 12.27
CA ASP A 86 -10.50 26.99 12.74
C ASP A 86 -9.83 28.13 13.49
N SER A 87 -8.72 27.90 14.17
CA SER A 87 -7.97 28.95 14.88
C SER A 87 -7.36 29.95 13.90
N LEU A 88 -6.72 29.44 12.84
CA LEU A 88 -6.17 30.29 11.78
C LEU A 88 -7.27 31.01 11.01
N ASN A 89 -8.37 30.29 10.71
CA ASN A 89 -9.54 30.85 10.03
C ASN A 89 -10.17 32.01 10.83
N ASN A 90 -10.37 31.83 12.13
CA ASN A 90 -10.94 32.85 13.00
C ASN A 90 -10.01 34.06 13.17
N ARG A 91 -8.71 33.81 13.41
CA ARG A 91 -7.71 34.87 13.58
C ARG A 91 -7.63 35.74 12.34
N LEU A 92 -7.49 35.16 11.16
CA LEU A 92 -7.40 35.93 9.93
C LEU A 92 -8.71 36.67 9.62
N GLY A 93 -9.86 36.02 9.85
CA GLY A 93 -11.18 36.59 9.64
C GLY A 93 -11.41 37.86 10.49
N LEU A 94 -11.10 37.80 11.78
CA LEU A 94 -11.24 38.96 12.68
C LEU A 94 -10.32 40.12 12.29
N GLU A 95 -9.11 39.87 11.81
CA GLU A 95 -8.23 40.93 11.32
C GLU A 95 -8.73 41.53 10.00
N ILE A 96 -9.35 40.75 9.14
CA ILE A 96 -9.99 41.25 7.92
C ILE A 96 -11.18 42.16 8.29
N GLU A 97 -12.03 41.72 9.22
CA GLU A 97 -13.14 42.54 9.73
C GLU A 97 -12.68 43.89 10.23
N LYS A 98 -11.65 43.90 11.06
CA LYS A 98 -11.05 45.10 11.66
C LYS A 98 -10.52 46.12 10.62
N HIS A 99 -10.02 45.62 9.50
CA HIS A 99 -9.30 46.50 8.54
C HIS A 99 -10.10 46.87 7.29
N PHE A 100 -11.18 46.12 6.95
CA PHE A 100 -11.83 46.26 5.65
C PHE A 100 -13.36 46.45 5.70
N ASP A 101 -13.93 46.71 6.86
CA ASP A 101 -15.41 46.83 7.03
C ASP A 101 -16.16 45.63 6.44
N LEU A 102 -15.59 44.41 6.62
CA LEU A 102 -16.13 43.14 6.22
C LEU A 102 -16.52 42.33 7.46
N ASN A 103 -17.82 42.13 7.69
CA ASN A 103 -18.27 41.37 8.85
C ASN A 103 -17.72 39.91 8.80
N TYR A 104 -17.07 39.52 9.89
CA TYR A 104 -16.56 38.19 10.00
C TYR A 104 -17.69 37.14 10.00
N ASN A 105 -17.53 36.13 9.18
CA ASN A 105 -18.37 34.96 9.14
C ASN A 105 -17.51 33.72 8.82
N ALA A 106 -17.44 32.79 9.75
CA ALA A 106 -16.55 31.63 9.64
C ALA A 106 -16.76 30.82 8.35
N ASN A 107 -18.03 30.57 7.96
CA ASN A 107 -18.34 29.81 6.76
C ASN A 107 -17.91 30.54 5.47
N LYS A 108 -18.18 31.83 5.37
CA LYS A 108 -17.72 32.64 4.21
C LYS A 108 -16.20 32.71 4.16
N MET A 109 -15.55 32.78 5.31
CA MET A 109 -14.09 32.77 5.39
C MET A 109 -13.51 31.45 4.92
N TRP A 110 -14.07 30.30 5.36
CA TRP A 110 -13.71 28.99 4.87
C TRP A 110 -13.91 28.86 3.35
N GLU A 111 -15.01 29.38 2.80
CA GLU A 111 -15.26 29.38 1.35
C GLU A 111 -14.19 30.20 0.62
N ALA A 112 -13.82 31.37 1.14
CA ALA A 112 -12.77 32.21 0.56
C ALA A 112 -11.39 31.55 0.64
N ILE A 113 -11.01 30.97 1.79
CA ILE A 113 -9.75 30.25 1.98
C ILE A 113 -9.66 29.04 1.06
N ARG A 114 -10.75 28.27 0.91
CA ARG A 114 -10.79 27.14 -0.01
C ARG A 114 -10.59 27.58 -1.45
N PHE A 115 -11.24 28.67 -1.86
CA PHE A 115 -11.05 29.24 -3.20
C PHE A 115 -9.60 29.65 -3.43
N VAL A 116 -9.00 30.36 -2.46
CA VAL A 116 -7.61 30.80 -2.53
C VAL A 116 -6.65 29.63 -2.57
N ALA A 117 -6.84 28.64 -1.70
CA ALA A 117 -6.00 27.44 -1.66
C ALA A 117 -6.00 26.68 -2.98
N ASN A 118 -7.16 26.54 -3.62
CA ASN A 118 -7.30 25.82 -4.90
C ASN A 118 -6.63 26.56 -6.08
N GLN A 119 -6.26 27.84 -5.91
CA GLN A 119 -5.42 28.54 -6.90
C GLN A 119 -3.94 28.08 -6.84
N TYR A 120 -3.54 27.42 -5.76
CA TYR A 120 -2.17 27.01 -5.50
C TYR A 120 -2.14 25.55 -5.07
N GLU A 121 -2.41 24.66 -6.02
CA GLU A 121 -2.40 23.22 -5.75
C GLU A 121 -0.99 22.66 -5.80
N VAL A 122 -0.63 21.83 -4.83
CA VAL A 122 0.68 21.17 -4.78
C VAL A 122 0.52 19.67 -4.47
N ASN A 123 1.50 18.91 -4.90
CA ASN A 123 1.70 17.52 -4.51
C ASN A 123 3.13 17.39 -3.95
N PRO A 124 3.33 17.49 -2.64
CA PRO A 124 4.67 17.52 -2.05
C PRO A 124 5.53 16.29 -2.37
N PRO A 125 5.04 15.02 -2.29
CA PRO A 125 5.84 13.86 -2.66
C PRO A 125 6.29 13.88 -4.12
N ARG A 126 5.42 14.30 -5.05
CA ARG A 126 5.79 14.46 -6.45
C ARG A 126 6.90 15.47 -6.64
N GLN A 127 6.77 16.67 -6.03
CA GLN A 127 7.81 17.69 -6.11
C GLN A 127 9.13 17.22 -5.49
N TYR A 128 9.06 16.38 -4.45
CA TYR A 128 10.25 15.77 -3.86
C TYR A 128 10.95 14.87 -4.87
N LEU A 129 10.23 13.91 -5.48
CA LEU A 129 10.78 12.99 -6.48
C LEU A 129 11.38 13.72 -7.69
N GLU A 130 10.71 14.76 -8.19
CA GLU A 130 11.17 15.57 -9.33
C GLU A 130 12.49 16.33 -9.08
N ARG A 131 12.81 16.58 -7.80
CA ARG A 131 14.06 17.29 -7.40
C ARG A 131 15.23 16.37 -7.11
N LEU A 132 14.98 15.09 -6.91
CA LEU A 132 16.06 14.14 -6.69
C LEU A 132 17.02 14.13 -7.89
N ARG A 133 18.30 13.95 -7.59
CA ARG A 133 19.36 13.84 -8.59
C ARG A 133 20.05 12.50 -8.42
N TRP A 134 19.93 11.66 -9.44
CA TRP A 134 20.60 10.38 -9.48
C TRP A 134 22.10 10.56 -9.72
N ASN A 135 22.92 9.87 -8.96
CA ASN A 135 24.39 9.95 -9.00
C ASN A 135 25.04 8.99 -10.00
N GLY A 136 24.27 8.15 -10.68
CA GLY A 136 24.77 7.16 -11.65
C GLY A 136 24.84 5.73 -11.09
N ASP A 137 24.52 5.49 -9.81
CA ASP A 137 24.53 4.12 -9.24
C ASP A 137 23.26 3.34 -9.64
N GLU A 138 23.38 2.46 -10.64
CA GLU A 138 22.31 1.56 -11.07
C GLU A 138 22.03 0.45 -10.04
N GLY A 139 22.95 0.17 -9.12
CA GLY A 139 22.76 -0.78 -8.03
C GLY A 139 22.02 -0.19 -6.82
N ALA A 140 21.67 1.09 -6.81
CA ALA A 140 21.11 1.77 -5.64
C ALA A 140 19.85 1.08 -5.08
N ILE A 141 18.95 0.60 -5.94
CA ILE A 141 17.74 -0.12 -5.54
C ILE A 141 18.08 -1.51 -5.00
N ARG A 142 18.86 -2.29 -5.76
CA ARG A 142 19.22 -3.68 -5.43
C ARG A 142 19.89 -3.81 -4.05
N LYS A 143 20.71 -2.83 -3.70
CA LYS A 143 21.50 -2.84 -2.45
C LYS A 143 20.67 -2.64 -1.18
N LEU A 144 19.46 -2.07 -1.24
CA LEU A 144 18.71 -1.67 -0.04
C LEU A 144 18.36 -2.84 0.87
N LEU A 145 17.75 -3.91 0.33
CA LEU A 145 17.33 -5.07 1.11
C LEU A 145 18.53 -5.82 1.74
N PRO A 146 19.59 -6.17 0.99
CA PRO A 146 20.77 -6.81 1.58
C PRO A 146 21.46 -5.93 2.62
N THR A 147 21.63 -4.65 2.33
CA THR A 147 22.36 -3.72 3.20
C THR A 147 21.70 -3.55 4.56
N TYR A 148 20.39 -3.28 4.58
CA TYR A 148 19.70 -2.83 5.79
C TYR A 148 18.92 -3.93 6.50
N LEU A 149 18.47 -4.95 5.76
CA LEU A 149 17.65 -6.03 6.29
C LEU A 149 18.35 -7.39 6.23
N GLY A 150 19.55 -7.48 5.61
CA GLY A 150 20.29 -8.73 5.47
C GLY A 150 19.59 -9.77 4.61
N ALA A 151 18.68 -9.35 3.72
CA ALA A 151 18.05 -10.22 2.76
C ALA A 151 19.11 -10.75 1.75
N GLU A 152 18.87 -11.91 1.18
CA GLU A 152 19.77 -12.46 0.17
C GLU A 152 19.77 -11.59 -1.09
N ASP A 153 20.94 -11.37 -1.69
CA ASP A 153 21.08 -10.63 -2.94
C ASP A 153 20.74 -11.55 -4.12
N THR A 154 19.44 -11.75 -4.34
CA THR A 154 18.88 -12.52 -5.45
C THR A 154 18.22 -11.60 -6.48
N ASP A 155 18.06 -12.09 -7.71
CA ASP A 155 17.35 -11.34 -8.75
C ASP A 155 15.87 -11.15 -8.41
N LEU A 156 15.27 -12.10 -7.69
CA LEU A 156 13.89 -11.96 -7.17
C LEU A 156 13.80 -10.79 -6.18
N ASN A 157 14.66 -10.73 -5.17
CA ASN A 157 14.66 -9.66 -4.18
C ASN A 157 14.97 -8.30 -4.81
N ALA A 158 15.87 -8.26 -5.80
CA ALA A 158 16.18 -7.06 -6.57
C ALA A 158 14.94 -6.57 -7.34
N TRP A 159 14.25 -7.48 -8.03
CA TRP A 159 13.02 -7.17 -8.75
C TRP A 159 11.90 -6.70 -7.79
N ILE A 160 11.71 -7.39 -6.65
CA ILE A 160 10.72 -7.00 -5.63
C ILE A 160 10.97 -5.56 -5.19
N MET A 161 12.22 -5.22 -4.84
CA MET A 161 12.53 -3.87 -4.36
C MET A 161 12.31 -2.80 -5.43
N GLU A 162 12.73 -3.08 -6.68
CA GLU A 162 12.50 -2.21 -7.82
C GLU A 162 11.01 -2.01 -8.06
N HIS A 163 10.24 -3.11 -8.10
CA HIS A 163 8.79 -3.07 -8.29
C HIS A 163 8.08 -2.23 -7.23
N MET A 164 8.47 -2.36 -5.96
CA MET A 164 7.90 -1.56 -4.87
C MET A 164 8.23 -0.08 -4.99
N ILE A 165 9.48 0.28 -5.31
CA ILE A 165 9.88 1.68 -5.54
C ILE A 165 9.12 2.27 -6.73
N LEU A 166 9.03 1.55 -7.83
CA LEU A 166 8.31 2.01 -9.01
C LEU A 166 6.79 2.11 -8.75
N GLY A 167 6.22 1.18 -7.97
CA GLY A 167 4.84 1.24 -7.51
C GLY A 167 4.56 2.48 -6.66
N LEU A 168 5.47 2.83 -5.73
CA LEU A 168 5.40 4.06 -4.94
C LEU A 168 5.42 5.29 -5.85
N ILE A 169 6.40 5.37 -6.75
CA ILE A 169 6.53 6.49 -7.68
C ILE A 169 5.28 6.63 -8.55
N LYS A 170 4.81 5.52 -9.11
CA LYS A 170 3.59 5.49 -9.94
C LYS A 170 2.38 6.02 -9.17
N ARG A 171 2.16 5.58 -7.94
CA ARG A 171 1.03 6.03 -7.11
C ARG A 171 1.14 7.49 -6.67
N VAL A 172 2.34 8.01 -6.53
CA VAL A 172 2.56 9.45 -6.26
C VAL A 172 2.30 10.30 -7.51
N ILE A 173 2.73 9.84 -8.69
CA ILE A 173 2.59 10.59 -9.96
C ILE A 173 1.19 10.41 -10.55
N GLU A 174 0.63 9.21 -10.48
CA GLU A 174 -0.66 8.78 -11.00
C GLU A 174 -1.53 8.19 -9.88
N PRO A 175 -2.08 9.03 -8.97
CA PRO A 175 -2.92 8.55 -7.87
C PRO A 175 -4.06 7.66 -8.38
N GLY A 176 -4.30 6.55 -7.69
CA GLY A 176 -5.30 5.55 -8.07
C GLY A 176 -4.84 4.57 -9.15
N SER A 177 -3.59 4.62 -9.61
CA SER A 177 -3.05 3.62 -10.52
C SER A 177 -3.07 2.22 -9.92
N LYS A 178 -3.23 1.19 -10.77
CA LYS A 178 -3.25 -0.21 -10.33
C LYS A 178 -1.87 -0.60 -9.77
N PHE A 179 -1.86 -1.06 -8.53
CA PHE A 179 -0.74 -1.65 -7.84
C PHE A 179 -1.29 -2.46 -6.66
N ASP A 180 -1.41 -3.76 -6.79
CA ASP A 180 -2.06 -4.66 -5.83
C ASP A 180 -1.10 -5.63 -5.14
N GLU A 181 0.18 -5.52 -5.43
CA GLU A 181 1.25 -6.26 -4.79
C GLU A 181 1.68 -5.59 -3.46
N MET A 182 2.13 -6.42 -2.53
CA MET A 182 2.61 -6.01 -1.22
C MET A 182 3.87 -6.78 -0.87
N MET A 183 4.96 -6.07 -0.62
CA MET A 183 6.17 -6.66 -0.04
C MET A 183 5.92 -7.04 1.41
N VAL A 184 6.31 -8.25 1.78
CA VAL A 184 6.17 -8.78 3.14
C VAL A 184 7.55 -9.07 3.72
N LEU A 185 7.98 -8.24 4.67
CA LEU A 185 9.26 -8.37 5.36
C LEU A 185 9.13 -9.36 6.52
N VAL A 186 9.74 -10.52 6.41
CA VAL A 186 9.64 -11.61 7.40
C VAL A 186 10.97 -11.79 8.12
N GLY A 187 10.96 -11.81 9.45
CA GLY A 187 12.17 -12.03 10.23
C GLY A 187 12.03 -11.57 11.67
N GLY A 188 12.98 -11.88 12.51
CA GLY A 188 12.95 -11.62 13.96
C GLY A 188 12.69 -10.15 14.32
N GLN A 189 12.36 -9.94 15.60
CA GLN A 189 12.16 -8.60 16.13
C GLN A 189 13.50 -7.82 16.16
N GLY A 190 13.43 -6.49 15.96
CA GLY A 190 14.59 -5.60 16.07
C GLY A 190 15.54 -5.61 14.86
N ILE A 191 15.18 -6.24 13.74
CA ILE A 191 15.97 -6.16 12.50
C ILE A 191 15.88 -4.76 11.88
N GLY A 192 14.75 -4.05 12.04
CA GLY A 192 14.53 -2.72 11.48
C GLY A 192 13.52 -2.68 10.34
N LYS A 193 12.65 -3.69 10.21
CA LYS A 193 11.63 -3.81 9.15
C LYS A 193 10.74 -2.57 9.04
N SER A 194 10.11 -2.16 10.14
CA SER A 194 9.25 -0.96 10.20
C SER A 194 10.04 0.33 9.95
N THR A 195 11.30 0.39 10.42
CA THR A 195 12.19 1.54 10.16
C THR A 195 12.54 1.63 8.68
N PHE A 196 12.73 0.50 7.99
CA PHE A 196 12.95 0.44 6.54
C PHE A 196 11.74 0.99 5.77
N ALA A 197 10.53 0.57 6.14
CA ALA A 197 9.29 1.08 5.55
C ALA A 197 9.15 2.60 5.75
N ARG A 198 9.55 3.15 6.93
CA ARG A 198 9.57 4.58 7.20
C ARG A 198 10.54 5.36 6.31
N TYR A 199 11.76 4.85 6.10
CA TYR A 199 12.70 5.51 5.19
C TYR A 199 12.20 5.48 3.74
N LEU A 200 11.56 4.39 3.32
CA LEU A 200 10.97 4.30 2.00
C LEU A 200 9.82 5.31 1.80
N ALA A 201 9.11 5.66 2.86
CA ALA A 201 8.06 6.67 2.82
C ALA A 201 8.57 8.11 2.59
N ILE A 202 9.89 8.32 2.62
CA ILE A 202 10.58 9.62 2.42
C ILE A 202 10.48 10.52 3.66
N GLU A 203 9.28 10.83 4.12
CA GLU A 203 9.02 11.68 5.29
C GLU A 203 8.13 10.92 6.30
N GLU A 204 8.36 11.19 7.59
CA GLU A 204 7.58 10.56 8.68
C GLU A 204 6.07 10.79 8.54
N ASP A 205 5.67 12.00 8.14
CA ASP A 205 4.25 12.35 7.94
C ASP A 205 3.60 11.57 6.79
N TRP A 206 4.37 10.98 5.89
CA TRP A 206 3.88 10.19 4.75
C TRP A 206 3.87 8.68 5.01
N PHE A 207 4.20 8.28 6.23
CA PHE A 207 4.15 6.92 6.73
C PHE A 207 3.01 6.75 7.73
N CYS A 208 2.40 5.57 7.79
CA CYS A 208 1.62 5.12 8.93
C CYS A 208 1.64 3.60 9.04
N THR A 209 1.29 3.12 10.22
CA THR A 209 1.05 1.70 10.51
C THR A 209 -0.45 1.49 10.71
N ILE A 210 -0.98 0.40 10.18
CA ILE A 210 -2.38 0.00 10.39
C ILE A 210 -2.45 -1.43 10.91
N GLU A 211 -3.28 -1.64 11.92
CA GLU A 211 -3.56 -2.96 12.52
C GLU A 211 -4.83 -3.60 11.96
N ASN A 212 -5.67 -2.81 11.29
CA ASN A 212 -6.94 -3.25 10.74
C ASN A 212 -7.15 -2.63 9.35
N ILE A 213 -7.63 -3.46 8.41
CA ILE A 213 -7.97 -3.03 7.05
C ILE A 213 -9.44 -2.67 6.87
N GLN A 214 -10.25 -2.79 7.94
CA GLN A 214 -11.69 -2.56 7.91
C GLN A 214 -12.08 -1.20 8.46
N GLY A 215 -13.20 -0.67 7.97
CA GLY A 215 -13.82 0.54 8.50
C GLY A 215 -13.30 1.84 7.88
N LYS A 216 -13.92 2.95 8.30
CA LYS A 216 -13.59 4.29 7.78
C LYS A 216 -12.22 4.77 8.25
N ASP A 217 -11.82 4.40 9.45
CA ASP A 217 -10.57 4.85 10.06
C ASP A 217 -9.37 4.26 9.31
N ALA A 218 -9.45 2.99 8.89
CA ALA A 218 -8.41 2.38 8.06
C ALA A 218 -8.21 3.16 6.75
N VAL A 219 -9.30 3.58 6.10
CA VAL A 219 -9.23 4.36 4.85
C VAL A 219 -8.68 5.76 5.10
N MET A 220 -9.11 6.42 6.18
CA MET A 220 -8.61 7.75 6.53
C MET A 220 -7.10 7.75 6.83
N ASN A 221 -6.61 6.68 7.46
CA ASN A 221 -5.18 6.51 7.72
C ASN A 221 -4.32 6.34 6.44
N LEU A 222 -4.92 5.94 5.31
CA LEU A 222 -4.21 5.85 4.03
C LEU A 222 -4.02 7.22 3.34
N MET A 223 -4.84 8.22 3.70
CA MET A 223 -4.76 9.52 3.06
C MET A 223 -3.45 10.22 3.40
N GLY A 224 -2.82 10.80 2.39
CA GLY A 224 -1.55 11.51 2.57
C GLY A 224 -0.39 10.60 2.96
N LYS A 225 -0.43 9.32 2.56
CA LYS A 225 0.64 8.35 2.79
C LYS A 225 1.23 7.87 1.48
N THR A 226 2.54 7.67 1.45
CA THR A 226 3.26 7.01 0.36
C THR A 226 3.53 5.56 0.67
N VAL A 227 3.73 5.23 1.96
CA VAL A 227 3.91 3.86 2.46
C VAL A 227 3.02 3.65 3.67
N VAL A 228 2.31 2.54 3.67
CA VAL A 228 1.50 2.07 4.79
C VAL A 228 1.97 0.69 5.22
N GLU A 229 2.36 0.57 6.47
CA GLU A 229 2.75 -0.70 7.08
C GLU A 229 1.53 -1.42 7.63
N ILE A 230 1.40 -2.71 7.30
CA ILE A 230 0.45 -3.63 7.92
C ILE A 230 1.24 -4.50 8.90
N GLU A 231 1.13 -4.16 10.18
CA GLU A 231 1.88 -4.82 11.23
C GLU A 231 1.26 -6.19 11.57
N GLU A 232 2.15 -7.16 11.85
CA GLU A 232 1.83 -8.53 12.29
C GLU A 232 0.83 -9.32 11.42
N PHE A 233 0.37 -8.77 10.32
CA PHE A 233 -0.50 -9.45 9.36
C PHE A 233 -1.79 -10.07 9.95
N VAL A 234 -2.10 -9.78 11.22
CA VAL A 234 -3.23 -10.38 11.95
C VAL A 234 -4.55 -10.17 11.22
N ALA A 235 -4.72 -9.00 10.61
CA ALA A 235 -5.89 -8.67 9.82
C ALA A 235 -6.05 -9.54 8.56
N LEU A 236 -4.98 -10.17 8.08
CA LEU A 236 -4.95 -10.96 6.85
C LEU A 236 -5.00 -12.48 7.10
N ARG A 237 -4.80 -12.94 8.35
CA ARG A 237 -4.78 -14.37 8.72
C ARG A 237 -6.17 -15.02 8.80
N ASN A 238 -7.25 -14.28 9.02
CA ASN A 238 -8.58 -14.84 9.15
C ASN A 238 -9.21 -15.16 7.78
N ALA A 239 -9.83 -16.33 7.61
CA ALA A 239 -10.40 -16.78 6.34
C ALA A 239 -11.46 -15.84 5.74
N LYS A 240 -12.27 -15.15 6.56
CA LYS A 240 -13.12 -14.05 6.12
C LYS A 240 -12.32 -12.84 5.65
N SER A 241 -11.11 -12.67 6.15
CA SER A 241 -10.23 -11.56 5.82
C SER A 241 -9.39 -11.80 4.56
N ALA A 242 -9.21 -13.03 4.06
CA ALA A 242 -8.43 -13.26 2.84
C ALA A 242 -9.05 -12.60 1.61
N ASN A 243 -10.37 -12.74 1.39
CA ASN A 243 -11.06 -12.04 0.31
C ASN A 243 -11.17 -10.53 0.55
N GLU A 244 -11.33 -10.12 1.80
CA GLU A 244 -11.31 -8.70 2.19
C GLU A 244 -9.92 -8.10 1.98
N ALA A 245 -8.86 -8.83 2.33
CA ALA A 245 -7.48 -8.43 2.08
C ALA A 245 -7.21 -8.26 0.58
N LYS A 246 -7.59 -9.23 -0.25
CA LYS A 246 -7.49 -9.14 -1.71
C LYS A 246 -8.25 -7.92 -2.25
N SER A 247 -9.48 -7.71 -1.77
CA SER A 247 -10.29 -6.55 -2.11
C SER A 247 -9.62 -5.25 -1.66
N PHE A 248 -9.08 -5.21 -0.44
CA PHE A 248 -8.38 -4.04 0.09
C PHE A 248 -7.12 -3.73 -0.71
N LEU A 249 -6.28 -4.72 -1.04
CA LEU A 249 -5.07 -4.55 -1.84
C LEU A 249 -5.39 -4.01 -3.25
N SER A 250 -6.44 -4.53 -3.89
CA SER A 250 -6.79 -4.23 -5.28
C SER A 250 -7.54 -2.91 -5.47
N LYS A 251 -7.90 -2.20 -4.41
CA LYS A 251 -8.62 -0.93 -4.52
C LYS A 251 -7.76 0.17 -5.14
N LEU A 252 -8.33 0.90 -6.07
CA LEU A 252 -7.71 2.05 -6.73
C LEU A 252 -8.07 3.37 -6.03
N SER A 253 -9.27 3.44 -5.45
CA SER A 253 -9.78 4.58 -4.69
C SER A 253 -10.64 4.12 -3.53
N ASP A 254 -10.80 4.98 -2.56
CA ASP A 254 -11.69 4.78 -1.42
C ASP A 254 -12.71 5.91 -1.35
N ARG A 255 -14.01 5.56 -1.21
CA ARG A 255 -15.09 6.54 -1.11
C ARG A 255 -15.29 6.98 0.31
N ILE A 256 -14.94 8.23 0.60
CA ILE A 256 -15.03 8.81 1.93
C ILE A 256 -15.61 10.23 1.90
N ARG A 257 -16.07 10.68 3.06
CA ARG A 257 -16.39 12.09 3.26
C ARG A 257 -15.19 12.75 3.95
N ILE A 258 -14.50 13.60 3.20
CA ILE A 258 -13.38 14.41 3.73
C ILE A 258 -13.95 15.36 4.81
N PRO A 259 -13.25 15.59 5.92
CA PRO A 259 -13.65 16.57 6.91
C PRO A 259 -13.96 17.92 6.26
N TYR A 260 -15.04 18.56 6.72
CA TYR A 260 -15.56 19.84 6.20
C TYR A 260 -16.15 19.81 4.78
N GLU A 261 -16.18 18.67 4.10
CA GLU A 261 -16.87 18.53 2.82
C GLU A 261 -18.34 18.11 3.02
N LYS A 262 -19.24 18.62 2.17
CA LYS A 262 -20.68 18.29 2.22
C LYS A 262 -20.99 16.90 1.65
N PHE A 263 -20.19 16.45 0.69
CA PHE A 263 -20.41 15.21 -0.06
C PHE A 263 -19.25 14.22 0.11
N SER A 264 -19.55 12.94 -0.06
CA SER A 264 -18.52 11.92 -0.17
C SER A 264 -17.85 12.02 -1.54
N THR A 265 -16.54 11.86 -1.57
CA THR A 265 -15.74 11.85 -2.80
C THR A 265 -14.91 10.57 -2.89
N ASP A 266 -14.51 10.20 -4.08
CA ASP A 266 -13.59 9.09 -4.31
C ASP A 266 -12.17 9.64 -4.20
N VAL A 267 -11.43 9.17 -3.21
CA VAL A 267 -10.04 9.53 -2.96
C VAL A 267 -9.13 8.47 -3.56
N PRO A 268 -8.36 8.81 -4.60
CA PRO A 268 -7.43 7.87 -5.21
C PRO A 268 -6.33 7.46 -4.22
N ARG A 269 -5.92 6.18 -4.24
CA ARG A 269 -4.81 5.71 -3.41
C ARG A 269 -3.47 6.21 -3.93
N THR A 270 -2.65 6.72 -3.00
CA THR A 270 -1.33 7.28 -3.24
C THR A 270 -0.21 6.41 -2.64
N CYS A 271 -0.57 5.38 -1.87
CA CYS A 271 0.39 4.58 -1.09
C CYS A 271 0.59 3.18 -1.69
N ILE A 272 1.77 2.63 -1.42
CA ILE A 272 2.03 1.19 -1.47
C ILE A 272 1.86 0.60 -0.07
N LEU A 273 1.69 -0.72 -0.01
CA LEU A 273 1.53 -1.46 1.23
C LEU A 273 2.76 -2.34 1.50
N ILE A 274 3.21 -2.37 2.74
CA ILE A 274 4.30 -3.22 3.20
C ILE A 274 3.81 -3.99 4.41
N GLY A 275 3.92 -5.32 4.37
CA GLY A 275 3.67 -6.17 5.54
C GLY A 275 4.94 -6.39 6.34
N THR A 276 4.84 -6.42 7.67
CA THR A 276 5.95 -6.82 8.55
C THR A 276 5.52 -7.97 9.44
N LEU A 277 6.36 -9.00 9.56
CA LEU A 277 6.07 -10.21 10.32
C LEU A 277 7.28 -10.67 11.10
N ASN A 278 7.01 -11.17 12.30
CA ASN A 278 8.01 -11.84 13.13
C ASN A 278 7.97 -13.37 12.96
N GLU A 279 6.83 -13.92 12.58
CA GLU A 279 6.61 -15.34 12.37
C GLU A 279 6.74 -15.72 10.90
N ARG A 280 7.17 -16.96 10.63
CA ARG A 280 7.42 -17.44 9.27
C ARG A 280 6.16 -17.90 8.53
N THR A 281 5.01 -18.06 9.19
CA THR A 281 3.82 -18.66 8.58
C THR A 281 2.68 -17.63 8.46
N PHE A 282 2.35 -17.23 7.23
CA PHE A 282 1.30 -16.24 7.01
C PHE A 282 0.44 -16.47 5.76
N LEU A 283 0.87 -17.32 4.84
CA LEU A 283 0.11 -17.60 3.60
C LEU A 283 -0.87 -18.75 3.84
N ASN A 284 -2.17 -18.46 3.83
CA ASN A 284 -3.24 -19.42 4.10
C ASN A 284 -4.06 -19.81 2.85
N ASP A 285 -3.80 -19.21 1.69
CA ASP A 285 -4.70 -19.33 0.55
C ASP A 285 -3.93 -19.41 -0.78
N HIS A 286 -4.19 -20.48 -1.53
CA HIS A 286 -3.58 -20.75 -2.84
C HIS A 286 -4.03 -19.79 -3.97
N THR A 287 -5.11 -19.02 -3.78
CA THR A 287 -5.73 -18.25 -4.88
C THR A 287 -5.33 -16.77 -4.98
N GLY A 288 -4.52 -16.26 -4.07
CA GLY A 288 -4.14 -14.84 -4.02
C GLY A 288 -2.67 -14.56 -3.79
N GLU A 289 -1.85 -15.59 -3.77
CA GLU A 289 -0.45 -15.56 -3.36
C GLU A 289 0.42 -14.61 -4.20
N ARG A 290 0.12 -14.42 -5.48
CA ARG A 290 0.86 -13.52 -6.39
C ARG A 290 0.96 -12.06 -5.91
N ARG A 291 0.08 -11.64 -4.98
CA ARG A 291 0.11 -10.28 -4.42
C ARG A 291 1.10 -10.12 -3.29
N TYR A 292 1.52 -11.21 -2.71
CA TYR A 292 2.44 -11.21 -1.58
C TYR A 292 3.84 -11.52 -2.05
N LEU A 293 4.75 -10.57 -1.86
CA LEU A 293 6.14 -10.65 -2.26
C LEU A 293 6.99 -10.80 -0.98
N PRO A 294 7.19 -12.02 -0.47
CA PRO A 294 7.92 -12.23 0.76
C PRO A 294 9.41 -11.96 0.57
N VAL A 295 10.01 -11.34 1.59
CA VAL A 295 11.44 -11.10 1.69
C VAL A 295 11.90 -11.52 3.08
N GLU A 296 12.75 -12.53 3.16
CA GLU A 296 13.31 -12.99 4.42
C GLU A 296 14.45 -12.08 4.89
N CYS A 297 14.40 -11.64 6.15
CA CYS A 297 15.28 -10.64 6.73
C CYS A 297 16.12 -11.24 7.86
N PHE A 298 17.44 -10.96 7.88
CA PHE A 298 18.40 -11.52 8.83
C PHE A 298 19.26 -10.44 9.47
N LYS A 299 19.21 -10.33 10.80
CA LYS A 299 19.98 -9.31 11.53
C LYS A 299 21.50 -9.47 11.37
N ASP A 300 21.96 -10.67 11.36
CA ASP A 300 23.38 -11.06 11.28
C ASP A 300 23.99 -10.95 9.87
N LYS A 301 23.14 -10.95 8.83
CA LYS A 301 23.59 -10.81 7.43
C LYS A 301 23.62 -9.37 6.94
N ARG A 302 23.00 -8.41 7.65
CA ARG A 302 22.99 -7.01 7.24
C ARG A 302 24.37 -6.38 7.31
N THR A 303 24.74 -5.55 6.36
CA THR A 303 26.02 -4.85 6.33
C THR A 303 25.97 -3.48 7.00
N ARG A 304 24.77 -2.92 7.21
CA ARG A 304 24.51 -1.66 7.94
C ARG A 304 23.25 -1.76 8.77
N ALA A 305 23.25 -1.17 9.96
CA ALA A 305 22.02 -0.98 10.71
C ALA A 305 21.21 0.17 10.09
N ILE A 306 19.88 0.04 10.08
CA ILE A 306 18.98 1.09 9.59
C ILE A 306 18.68 2.18 10.63
N TYR A 307 19.34 2.13 11.75
CA TYR A 307 19.31 3.12 12.84
C TYR A 307 20.73 3.30 13.38
N PRO A 308 21.02 4.43 14.04
CA PRO A 308 22.34 4.62 14.66
C PRO A 308 22.64 3.50 15.66
N ASP A 309 23.65 2.72 15.35
CA ASP A 309 24.11 1.59 16.16
C ASP A 309 25.62 1.69 16.26
N LYS A 310 26.19 1.56 17.46
CA LYS A 310 27.59 1.76 17.74
C LYS A 310 28.51 0.90 16.88
N ASP A 311 28.05 -0.31 16.53
CA ASP A 311 28.82 -1.25 15.72
C ASP A 311 28.94 -0.82 14.24
N TYR A 312 28.08 0.11 13.80
CA TYR A 312 28.02 0.56 12.40
C TYR A 312 28.32 2.05 12.21
N LEU A 313 28.36 2.85 13.28
CA LEU A 313 28.62 4.30 13.20
C LEU A 313 30.02 4.63 12.64
N GLY A 314 31.02 3.81 12.93
CA GLY A 314 32.39 4.13 12.59
C GLY A 314 32.80 5.49 13.18
N ASN A 315 33.27 6.41 12.33
CA ASN A 315 33.65 7.78 12.71
C ASN A 315 32.49 8.80 12.52
N LEU A 316 31.30 8.39 12.15
CA LEU A 316 30.17 9.28 11.91
C LEU A 316 29.42 9.62 13.20
N SER A 317 28.95 10.82 13.32
CA SER A 317 27.93 11.17 14.31
C SER A 317 26.59 10.49 13.94
N GLU A 318 25.68 10.32 14.90
CA GLU A 318 24.33 9.78 14.65
C GLU A 318 23.58 10.55 13.56
N LYS A 319 23.75 11.88 13.55
CA LYS A 319 23.12 12.75 12.55
C LYS A 319 23.64 12.49 11.13
N GLU A 320 24.97 12.34 10.98
CA GLU A 320 25.60 12.03 9.70
C GLU A 320 25.25 10.63 9.25
N TYR A 321 25.17 9.67 10.17
CA TYR A 321 24.74 8.31 9.87
C TYR A 321 23.29 8.26 9.35
N ILE A 322 22.36 8.95 10.03
CA ILE A 322 20.97 9.07 9.57
C ILE A 322 20.89 9.76 8.20
N ALA A 323 21.70 10.80 7.98
CA ALA A 323 21.75 11.49 6.70
C ALA A 323 22.24 10.57 5.58
N SER A 324 23.24 9.72 5.85
CA SER A 324 23.73 8.76 4.86
C SER A 324 22.72 7.66 4.53
N ILE A 325 21.93 7.19 5.50
CA ILE A 325 20.83 6.26 5.23
C ILE A 325 19.80 6.94 4.30
N LYS A 326 19.38 8.18 4.64
CA LYS A 326 18.44 8.92 3.80
C LYS A 326 18.94 9.12 2.37
N GLU A 327 20.25 9.34 2.22
CA GLU A 327 20.85 9.49 0.89
C GLU A 327 20.79 8.19 0.10
N ASP A 328 21.02 7.02 0.69
CA ASP A 328 20.90 5.73 0.01
C ASP A 328 19.47 5.51 -0.51
N PHE A 329 18.45 5.82 0.30
CA PHE A 329 17.04 5.75 -0.14
C PHE A 329 16.72 6.81 -1.20
N ASN A 330 17.27 8.02 -1.10
CA ASN A 330 17.12 9.05 -2.11
C ASN A 330 17.70 8.64 -3.45
N GLN A 331 18.88 8.00 -3.46
CA GLN A 331 19.51 7.52 -4.68
C GLN A 331 18.70 6.38 -5.31
N ALA A 332 18.15 5.47 -4.51
CA ALA A 332 17.24 4.44 -5.00
C ALA A 332 15.95 5.03 -5.60
N LEU A 333 15.35 6.03 -4.95
CA LEU A 333 14.17 6.73 -5.47
C LEU A 333 14.49 7.54 -6.73
N ALA A 334 15.67 8.19 -6.80
CA ALA A 334 16.11 8.95 -7.98
C ALA A 334 16.31 8.03 -9.18
N TYR A 335 16.94 6.87 -8.97
CA TYR A 335 17.09 5.84 -10.00
C TYR A 335 15.74 5.28 -10.45
N GLY A 336 14.87 4.92 -9.49
CA GLY A 336 13.51 4.46 -9.79
C GLY A 336 12.69 5.49 -10.56
N TYR A 337 12.83 6.80 -10.25
CA TYR A 337 12.15 7.86 -10.98
C TYR A 337 12.65 7.99 -12.44
N LYS A 338 13.96 7.76 -12.66
CA LYS A 338 14.52 7.65 -14.00
C LYS A 338 13.91 6.48 -14.77
N LEU A 339 13.93 5.26 -14.17
CA LEU A 339 13.35 4.05 -14.79
C LEU A 339 11.86 4.23 -15.11
N TYR A 340 11.11 4.83 -14.20
CA TYR A 340 9.69 5.14 -14.41
C TYR A 340 9.47 6.06 -15.63
N LYS A 341 10.27 7.11 -15.78
CA LYS A 341 10.19 8.04 -16.92
C LYS A 341 10.57 7.38 -18.23
N GLU A 342 11.56 6.53 -18.22
CA GLU A 342 12.03 5.80 -19.39
C GLU A 342 11.11 4.65 -19.79
N LYS A 343 10.09 4.34 -18.95
CA LYS A 343 9.18 3.19 -19.09
C LYS A 343 9.93 1.86 -19.18
N ASN A 344 11.09 1.79 -18.55
CA ASN A 344 11.98 0.63 -18.58
C ASN A 344 11.72 -0.27 -17.36
N HIS A 345 10.50 -0.78 -17.22
CA HIS A 345 10.13 -1.72 -16.17
C HIS A 345 8.98 -2.62 -16.62
N SER A 346 9.11 -3.91 -16.34
CA SER A 346 7.99 -4.85 -16.46
C SER A 346 7.14 -4.82 -15.20
N TRP A 347 5.87 -4.42 -15.33
CA TRP A 347 4.90 -4.47 -14.23
C TRP A 347 4.43 -5.90 -13.90
N THR A 348 4.85 -6.87 -14.68
CA THR A 348 4.59 -8.29 -14.46
C THR A 348 5.90 -8.96 -14.09
N LEU A 349 5.87 -9.84 -13.11
CA LEU A 349 7.03 -10.64 -12.72
C LEU A 349 7.56 -11.41 -13.94
N PRO A 350 8.85 -11.33 -14.26
CA PRO A 350 9.47 -12.14 -15.33
C PRO A 350 9.22 -13.64 -15.10
N LYS A 351 8.99 -14.37 -16.17
CA LYS A 351 8.69 -15.81 -16.08
C LYS A 351 9.82 -16.59 -15.40
N GLU A 352 11.04 -16.16 -15.60
CA GLU A 352 12.25 -16.75 -15.03
C GLU A 352 12.27 -16.67 -13.48
N LEU A 353 11.64 -15.64 -12.90
CA LEU A 353 11.57 -15.42 -11.45
C LEU A 353 10.31 -16.02 -10.82
N LEU A 354 9.41 -16.58 -11.62
CA LEU A 354 8.14 -17.08 -11.11
C LEU A 354 8.33 -18.31 -10.21
N GLU A 355 9.22 -19.21 -10.58
CA GLU A 355 9.56 -20.40 -9.78
C GLU A 355 10.25 -20.00 -8.47
N ASP A 356 11.13 -19.00 -8.52
CA ASP A 356 11.78 -18.46 -7.32
C ASP A 356 10.76 -17.86 -6.37
N LEU A 357 9.78 -17.08 -6.89
CA LEU A 357 8.70 -16.52 -6.08
C LEU A 357 7.87 -17.63 -5.41
N TYR A 358 7.48 -18.66 -6.15
CA TYR A 358 6.72 -19.77 -5.58
C TYR A 358 7.54 -20.50 -4.50
N THR A 359 8.84 -20.74 -4.73
CA THR A 359 9.73 -21.36 -3.76
C THR A 359 9.85 -20.52 -2.49
N GLU A 360 9.97 -19.20 -2.63
CA GLU A 360 9.96 -18.29 -1.47
C GLU A 360 8.62 -18.32 -0.74
N GLN A 361 7.50 -18.28 -1.46
CA GLN A 361 6.17 -18.30 -0.85
C GLN A 361 5.88 -19.61 -0.11
N GLU A 362 6.36 -20.77 -0.61
CA GLU A 362 6.23 -22.06 0.08
C GLU A 362 6.85 -22.05 1.48
N LYS A 363 7.97 -21.34 1.69
CA LYS A 363 8.62 -21.22 3.01
C LYS A 363 7.70 -20.56 4.06
N PHE A 364 6.72 -19.78 3.63
CA PHE A 364 5.84 -18.98 4.47
C PHE A 364 4.39 -19.47 4.50
N LYS A 365 4.11 -20.61 3.87
CA LYS A 365 2.77 -21.23 3.94
C LYS A 365 2.51 -21.70 5.37
N TYR A 366 1.31 -21.38 5.84
CA TYR A 366 0.79 -21.94 7.08
C TYR A 366 0.47 -23.43 6.84
N LEU A 367 1.30 -24.28 7.35
CA LEU A 367 0.98 -25.70 7.44
C LEU A 367 0.00 -25.84 8.61
N ASN A 368 -1.28 -25.90 8.29
CA ASN A 368 -2.28 -26.26 9.30
C ASN A 368 -1.96 -27.68 9.78
N PRO A 369 -1.68 -27.90 11.08
CA PRO A 369 -1.39 -29.24 11.60
C PRO A 369 -2.45 -30.27 11.19
N ASP A 370 -3.71 -29.85 11.15
CA ASP A 370 -4.82 -30.72 10.71
C ASP A 370 -4.65 -31.16 9.23
N VAL A 371 -4.03 -30.34 8.38
CA VAL A 371 -3.75 -30.68 6.96
C VAL A 371 -2.66 -31.73 6.89
N GLU A 372 -1.60 -31.58 7.67
CA GLU A 372 -0.51 -32.57 7.71
C GLU A 372 -0.98 -33.92 8.29
N ASP A 373 -1.79 -33.87 9.35
CA ASP A 373 -2.42 -35.07 9.92
C ASP A 373 -3.30 -35.78 8.89
N ILE A 374 -4.11 -35.03 8.16
CA ILE A 374 -4.98 -35.60 7.12
C ILE A 374 -4.14 -36.10 5.94
N ARG A 375 -3.09 -35.37 5.53
CA ARG A 375 -2.17 -35.79 4.46
C ARG A 375 -1.50 -37.10 4.81
N TYR A 376 -0.87 -37.19 5.98
CA TYR A 376 -0.24 -38.42 6.46
C TYR A 376 -1.23 -39.57 6.53
N PHE A 377 -2.44 -39.31 7.01
CA PHE A 377 -3.52 -40.31 7.02
C PHE A 377 -3.85 -40.78 5.60
N LEU A 378 -4.01 -39.89 4.63
CA LEU A 378 -4.41 -40.22 3.27
C LEU A 378 -3.28 -40.88 2.45
N GLU A 379 -2.04 -40.48 2.65
CA GLU A 379 -0.88 -40.92 1.87
C GLU A 379 -0.20 -42.17 2.47
N GLU A 380 -0.11 -42.25 3.81
CA GLU A 380 0.60 -43.32 4.49
C GLU A 380 -0.31 -44.44 5.02
N TYR A 381 -1.44 -44.07 5.59
CA TYR A 381 -2.36 -45.06 6.18
C TYR A 381 -3.36 -45.64 5.15
N LYS A 382 -4.00 -44.79 4.35
CA LYS A 382 -5.05 -45.23 3.41
C LYS A 382 -4.59 -46.24 2.39
N PRO A 383 -3.43 -46.19 1.76
CA PRO A 383 -2.96 -47.18 0.82
C PRO A 383 -2.84 -48.61 1.43
N LYS A 384 -2.62 -48.69 2.75
CA LYS A 384 -2.46 -49.95 3.49
C LYS A 384 -3.80 -50.50 4.01
N SER A 385 -4.89 -49.75 3.83
CA SER A 385 -6.22 -50.17 4.29
C SER A 385 -6.94 -51.04 3.30
N GLN A 386 -7.99 -51.75 3.76
CA GLN A 386 -8.81 -52.62 2.89
C GLN A 386 -9.64 -51.87 1.84
N ALA A 387 -9.83 -50.57 2.01
CA ALA A 387 -10.54 -49.70 1.08
C ALA A 387 -9.76 -48.40 0.89
N PRO A 388 -8.67 -48.42 0.13
CA PRO A 388 -7.75 -47.25 0.01
C PRO A 388 -8.42 -46.03 -0.62
N ASN A 389 -9.45 -46.19 -1.40
CA ASN A 389 -10.12 -45.12 -2.16
C ASN A 389 -11.36 -44.52 -1.47
N ILE A 390 -11.70 -44.96 -0.24
CA ILE A 390 -12.88 -44.44 0.48
C ILE A 390 -12.47 -44.05 1.89
N THR A 391 -12.85 -42.83 2.33
CA THR A 391 -12.60 -42.38 3.70
C THR A 391 -13.75 -41.53 4.25
N CYS A 392 -13.78 -41.36 5.56
CA CYS A 392 -14.69 -40.45 6.25
C CYS A 392 -14.07 -39.93 7.53
N PHE A 393 -14.63 -38.81 8.05
CA PHE A 393 -14.17 -38.19 9.28
C PHE A 393 -14.08 -39.16 10.49
N LYS A 394 -15.04 -40.09 10.61
CA LYS A 394 -15.02 -41.07 11.71
C LYS A 394 -13.85 -42.04 11.63
N GLU A 395 -13.41 -42.42 10.43
CA GLU A 395 -12.23 -43.25 10.25
C GLU A 395 -10.97 -42.52 10.74
N LEU A 396 -10.79 -41.23 10.37
CA LEU A 396 -9.68 -40.41 10.83
C LEU A 396 -9.60 -40.35 12.36
N LEU A 397 -10.75 -40.16 13.03
CA LEU A 397 -10.82 -40.16 14.50
C LEU A 397 -10.48 -41.54 15.10
N MET A 398 -10.89 -42.63 14.47
CA MET A 398 -10.56 -43.99 14.92
C MET A 398 -9.07 -44.32 14.84
N GLN A 399 -8.33 -43.61 13.98
CA GLN A 399 -6.88 -43.70 13.89
C GLN A 399 -6.15 -42.79 14.87
N GLY A 400 -6.86 -42.09 15.74
CA GLY A 400 -6.28 -41.26 16.81
C GLY A 400 -6.03 -39.80 16.46
N TYR A 401 -6.36 -39.36 15.25
CA TYR A 401 -6.19 -37.94 14.86
C TYR A 401 -7.27 -37.06 15.50
N GLN A 402 -6.88 -35.88 15.95
CA GLN A 402 -7.76 -34.95 16.67
C GLN A 402 -8.15 -33.73 15.81
N VAL A 403 -8.76 -33.96 14.68
CA VAL A 403 -9.23 -32.92 13.76
C VAL A 403 -10.71 -32.60 14.05
N LYS A 404 -11.13 -31.34 13.93
CA LYS A 404 -12.55 -30.97 14.05
C LYS A 404 -13.31 -31.34 12.79
N SER A 405 -14.56 -31.84 12.90
CA SER A 405 -15.37 -32.26 11.76
C SER A 405 -15.56 -31.18 10.69
N LYS A 406 -15.74 -29.92 11.10
CA LYS A 406 -15.84 -28.80 10.16
C LYS A 406 -14.52 -28.55 9.43
N SER A 407 -13.41 -28.56 10.16
CA SER A 407 -12.06 -28.40 9.59
C SER A 407 -11.74 -29.54 8.62
N PHE A 408 -12.09 -30.78 8.97
CA PHE A 408 -11.87 -31.94 8.07
C PHE A 408 -12.53 -31.76 6.70
N SER A 409 -13.80 -31.33 6.65
CA SER A 409 -14.50 -31.12 5.38
C SER A 409 -13.89 -29.98 4.57
N GLU A 410 -13.57 -28.86 5.22
CA GLU A 410 -12.95 -27.71 4.59
C GLU A 410 -11.55 -28.04 4.03
N ILE A 411 -10.78 -28.82 4.77
CA ILE A 411 -9.46 -29.27 4.35
C ILE A 411 -9.55 -30.26 3.19
N MET A 412 -10.43 -31.25 3.27
CA MET A 412 -10.61 -32.22 2.20
C MET A 412 -11.01 -31.54 0.89
N ASP A 413 -11.95 -30.61 0.94
CA ASP A 413 -12.44 -29.89 -0.24
C ASP A 413 -11.38 -28.92 -0.83
N SER A 414 -10.47 -28.37 0.01
CA SER A 414 -9.50 -27.35 -0.40
C SER A 414 -8.13 -27.93 -0.78
N TYR A 415 -7.66 -28.95 -0.08
CA TYR A 415 -6.28 -29.47 -0.19
C TYR A 415 -6.17 -30.83 -0.86
N PHE A 416 -7.29 -31.58 -0.95
CA PHE A 416 -7.32 -32.94 -1.53
C PHE A 416 -8.42 -33.05 -2.58
N PRO A 417 -8.34 -32.30 -3.69
CA PRO A 417 -9.40 -32.20 -4.70
C PRO A 417 -9.66 -33.54 -5.43
N GLU A 418 -8.72 -34.48 -5.37
CA GLU A 418 -8.89 -35.82 -5.88
C GLU A 418 -9.87 -36.67 -5.04
N TRP A 419 -10.17 -36.25 -3.80
CA TRP A 419 -11.14 -36.88 -2.93
C TRP A 419 -12.49 -36.18 -3.04
N LYS A 420 -13.42 -36.72 -3.80
CA LYS A 420 -14.75 -36.15 -4.00
C LYS A 420 -15.71 -36.49 -2.87
N VAL A 421 -16.42 -35.49 -2.39
CA VAL A 421 -17.45 -35.67 -1.36
C VAL A 421 -18.67 -36.37 -1.91
N ILE A 422 -19.09 -37.44 -1.26
CA ILE A 422 -20.32 -38.19 -1.54
C ILE A 422 -21.32 -37.98 -0.41
N ARG A 423 -22.46 -37.40 -0.73
CA ARG A 423 -23.56 -37.14 0.22
C ARG A 423 -24.71 -38.10 -0.06
N SER A 424 -25.22 -38.78 0.97
CA SER A 424 -26.36 -39.66 0.89
C SER A 424 -27.53 -39.12 1.70
N SER A 425 -28.73 -39.18 1.12
CA SER A 425 -29.98 -38.80 1.83
C SER A 425 -30.31 -39.78 2.96
N LYS A 426 -29.84 -41.04 2.85
CA LYS A 426 -29.97 -42.08 3.88
C LYS A 426 -28.60 -42.44 4.45
N THR A 427 -28.57 -42.88 5.72
CA THR A 427 -27.35 -43.41 6.31
C THR A 427 -26.88 -44.64 5.54
N LYS A 428 -25.68 -44.54 4.94
CA LYS A 428 -25.02 -45.65 4.21
C LYS A 428 -23.95 -46.24 5.11
N ARG A 429 -23.73 -47.55 5.01
CA ARG A 429 -22.60 -48.20 5.68
C ARG A 429 -21.45 -48.34 4.70
N ILE A 430 -20.29 -47.84 5.10
CA ILE A 430 -19.03 -47.99 4.37
C ILE A 430 -18.04 -48.74 5.26
N SER A 431 -17.11 -49.42 4.67
CA SER A 431 -16.09 -50.21 5.40
C SER A 431 -14.68 -49.74 5.00
N PRO A 432 -14.29 -48.51 5.31
CA PRO A 432 -13.03 -47.90 4.83
C PRO A 432 -11.79 -48.57 5.44
N SER A 433 -11.93 -49.20 6.61
CA SER A 433 -10.85 -49.90 7.34
C SER A 433 -11.23 -51.30 7.78
N GLY A 434 -12.15 -51.95 7.07
CA GLY A 434 -12.68 -53.25 7.46
C GLY A 434 -13.80 -53.20 8.51
N VAL A 435 -13.99 -52.04 9.17
CA VAL A 435 -15.05 -51.82 10.14
C VAL A 435 -16.22 -51.11 9.46
N SER A 436 -17.43 -51.62 9.64
CA SER A 436 -18.65 -51.03 9.06
C SER A 436 -19.05 -49.77 9.77
N ILE A 437 -18.87 -48.60 9.13
CA ILE A 437 -19.14 -47.29 9.69
C ILE A 437 -20.41 -46.69 9.06
N PRO A 438 -21.43 -46.34 9.84
CA PRO A 438 -22.61 -45.64 9.35
C PRO A 438 -22.31 -44.14 9.11
N VAL A 439 -22.49 -43.66 7.87
CA VAL A 439 -22.21 -42.31 7.46
C VAL A 439 -23.27 -41.75 6.52
N LYS A 440 -23.44 -40.43 6.50
CA LYS A 440 -24.19 -39.67 5.51
C LYS A 440 -23.29 -38.92 4.55
N LEU A 441 -22.02 -38.74 4.93
CA LEU A 441 -21.00 -38.03 4.16
C LEU A 441 -19.70 -38.84 4.23
N TYR A 442 -19.11 -39.10 3.09
CA TYR A 442 -17.81 -39.73 2.95
C TYR A 442 -17.09 -39.18 1.70
N TYR A 443 -15.82 -39.49 1.57
CA TYR A 443 -14.98 -39.06 0.45
C TYR A 443 -14.52 -40.30 -0.32
N GLU A 444 -14.51 -40.17 -1.65
CA GLU A 444 -14.05 -41.23 -2.56
C GLU A 444 -12.97 -40.65 -3.47
N ARG A 445 -11.81 -41.30 -3.51
CA ARG A 445 -10.71 -40.92 -4.36
C ARG A 445 -11.05 -41.20 -5.81
N GLN A 446 -11.00 -40.16 -6.65
CA GLN A 446 -11.13 -40.31 -8.09
C GLN A 446 -9.76 -40.70 -8.64
N GLU A 447 -9.66 -41.69 -9.50
CA GLU A 447 -8.46 -41.91 -10.28
C GLU A 447 -8.29 -40.67 -11.16
N VAL A 448 -7.20 -39.93 -10.95
CA VAL A 448 -6.79 -38.90 -11.88
C VAL A 448 -6.37 -39.59 -13.16
N LYS A 449 -7.27 -39.67 -14.14
CA LYS A 449 -6.82 -39.82 -15.51
C LYS A 449 -5.97 -38.58 -15.77
N GLU A 450 -4.72 -38.80 -16.13
CA GLU A 450 -3.90 -37.75 -16.76
C GLU A 450 -4.61 -37.35 -18.07
N GLU A 451 -5.64 -36.55 -17.98
CA GLU A 451 -6.07 -35.74 -19.09
C GLU A 451 -4.98 -34.68 -19.21
N PHE A 452 -4.10 -34.88 -20.19
CA PHE A 452 -3.39 -33.74 -20.80
C PHE A 452 -4.45 -32.67 -20.99
N ILE A 453 -4.32 -31.56 -20.25
CA ILE A 453 -5.06 -30.36 -20.55
C ILE A 453 -4.47 -29.91 -21.86
N GLU A 454 -5.05 -30.35 -22.99
CA GLU A 454 -4.99 -29.59 -24.23
C GLU A 454 -5.56 -28.22 -23.83
N VAL A 455 -4.67 -27.24 -23.71
CA VAL A 455 -5.05 -25.83 -23.64
C VAL A 455 -5.90 -25.62 -24.89
N ILE A 456 -7.21 -25.58 -24.70
CA ILE A 456 -8.14 -25.29 -25.79
C ILE A 456 -7.75 -23.90 -26.27
N ASP A 457 -7.25 -23.82 -27.48
CA ASP A 457 -6.74 -22.66 -28.20
C ASP A 457 -7.75 -21.50 -28.33
N SER A 458 -8.97 -21.69 -27.80
CA SER A 458 -10.07 -20.72 -27.85
C SER A 458 -9.92 -19.56 -26.85
N ASP A 459 -9.13 -19.71 -25.77
CA ASP A 459 -9.05 -18.72 -24.68
C ASP A 459 -7.79 -17.84 -24.71
N LEU A 460 -6.95 -18.02 -25.73
CA LEU A 460 -5.79 -17.15 -25.94
C LEU A 460 -6.20 -15.86 -26.67
N PRO A 461 -5.71 -14.70 -26.24
CA PRO A 461 -5.94 -13.45 -26.96
C PRO A 461 -5.48 -13.54 -28.43
N GLU A 462 -6.25 -12.98 -29.35
CA GLU A 462 -6.00 -12.98 -30.81
C GLU A 462 -4.58 -12.52 -31.20
N GLU A 463 -3.96 -11.67 -30.40
CA GLU A 463 -2.58 -11.18 -30.60
C GLU A 463 -1.53 -12.29 -30.39
N TRP A 464 -1.77 -13.24 -29.52
CA TRP A 464 -0.88 -14.37 -29.23
C TRP A 464 -0.96 -15.43 -30.32
N LYS A 465 -2.16 -15.67 -30.85
CA LYS A 465 -2.38 -16.57 -31.99
C LYS A 465 -1.65 -16.08 -33.25
N ARG A 466 -1.60 -14.76 -33.46
CA ARG A 466 -0.85 -14.15 -34.57
C ARG A 466 0.66 -14.27 -34.42
N GLN A 467 1.20 -14.21 -33.21
CA GLN A 467 2.63 -14.34 -32.97
C GLN A 467 3.13 -15.78 -33.14
N GLU A 468 2.34 -16.78 -32.76
CA GLU A 468 2.67 -18.18 -32.98
C GLU A 468 2.56 -18.55 -34.47
N GLN A 469 1.55 -18.06 -35.18
CA GLN A 469 1.42 -18.26 -36.61
C GLN A 469 2.58 -17.65 -37.40
N LEU A 470 3.05 -16.48 -36.98
CA LEU A 470 4.24 -15.83 -37.59
C LEU A 470 5.53 -16.63 -37.37
N LYS A 471 5.70 -17.29 -36.21
CA LYS A 471 6.87 -18.15 -35.95
C LYS A 471 6.84 -19.44 -36.78
N ILE A 472 5.66 -20.01 -36.99
CA ILE A 472 5.47 -21.19 -37.86
C ILE A 472 5.74 -20.83 -39.31
N ASP A 473 5.29 -19.66 -39.77
CA ASP A 473 5.46 -19.20 -41.13
C ASP A 473 6.91 -18.72 -41.47
N THR A 474 7.69 -18.34 -40.46
CA THR A 474 9.08 -17.85 -40.61
C THR A 474 10.13 -18.95 -40.36
N GLY A 475 9.76 -20.10 -39.82
CA GLY A 475 10.70 -21.22 -39.62
C GLY A 475 11.78 -20.95 -38.58
N GLU A 476 11.58 -20.01 -37.64
CA GLU A 476 12.48 -19.76 -36.52
C GLU A 476 12.02 -20.59 -35.30
N GLU A 477 12.89 -21.57 -34.91
CA GLU A 477 12.80 -22.33 -33.66
C GLU A 477 13.15 -21.49 -32.44
#